data_3e09a484ca238418845842ad77b18152
#
_entry.id   3e09a484ca238418845842ad77b18152
#
_cell.length_a   1.000
_cell.length_b   1.000
_cell.length_c   1.000
_cell.angle_alpha   90.00
_cell.angle_beta   90.00
_cell.angle_gamma   90.00
#
_symmetry.space_group_name_H-M   'P 1'
#
loop_
_entity.id
_entity.type
_entity.pdbx_description
1 polymer ?
#
loop_
_entity_poly.entity_id
_entity_poly.type
_entity_poly.pdbx_seq_one_letter_code
_entity_poly.pdbx_strand_id
1 'polypeptide(L)'
;ICNFGWTGFDLFFVLSGFLITGRLLPYLNDPKILQRFYRNRFLRIVPLYFAFLMIFFTSWFLLSSAKTLSSFGFYKAHWWQFFLFMQNWVFANNIAESKTHLQHLWSVAVEEQIYLLFPLFLILLRNKTKVFYAVICMIIAILISRWYYFNFVLEKEAYLKIYLNTFFRLDSFLCGVLVYLIYIDQV
;
A
#
# COMPACT_ATOMS: atom_id res chain seq x y z
N ILE A 1 -2.72 4.55 -26.50
CA ILE A 1 -1.49 3.94 -25.95
C ILE A 1 -1.82 3.51 -24.54
N CYS A 2 -1.81 2.21 -24.35
CA CYS A 2 -2.04 1.34 -23.19
C CYS A 2 -2.37 1.99 -21.84
N ASN A 3 -3.65 2.04 -21.49
CA ASN A 3 -4.16 2.32 -20.13
C ASN A 3 -3.95 1.11 -19.16
N PHE A 4 -3.12 0.13 -19.52
CA PHE A 4 -2.91 -1.10 -18.74
C PHE A 4 -1.90 -0.94 -17.58
N GLY A 5 -1.21 0.18 -17.46
CA GLY A 5 -0.26 0.41 -16.37
C GLY A 5 -0.87 0.32 -14.96
N TRP A 6 -2.15 0.62 -14.85
CA TRP A 6 -2.89 0.60 -13.57
C TRP A 6 -3.20 -0.81 -13.07
N THR A 7 -3.43 -1.76 -13.98
CA THR A 7 -3.71 -3.17 -13.62
C THR A 7 -2.48 -3.90 -13.10
N GLY A 8 -1.27 -3.43 -13.44
CA GLY A 8 -0.02 -4.00 -12.93
C GLY A 8 0.10 -3.89 -11.41
N PHE A 9 -0.35 -2.78 -10.83
CA PHE A 9 -0.36 -2.62 -9.37
C PHE A 9 -1.36 -3.53 -8.69
N ASP A 10 -2.55 -3.76 -9.28
CA ASP A 10 -3.54 -4.67 -8.72
C ASP A 10 -3.03 -6.12 -8.71
N LEU A 11 -2.43 -6.57 -9.80
CA LEU A 11 -1.77 -7.88 -9.86
C LEU A 11 -0.65 -8.01 -8.83
N PHE A 12 0.14 -6.97 -8.66
CA PHE A 12 1.21 -6.93 -7.66
C PHE A 12 0.65 -7.10 -6.23
N PHE A 13 -0.44 -6.41 -5.88
CA PHE A 13 -1.08 -6.56 -4.56
C PHE A 13 -1.69 -7.94 -4.38
N VAL A 14 -2.35 -8.50 -5.39
CA VAL A 14 -2.87 -9.88 -5.35
C VAL A 14 -1.75 -10.89 -5.10
N LEU A 15 -0.64 -10.81 -5.86
CA LEU A 15 0.51 -11.67 -5.66
C LEU A 15 1.14 -11.50 -4.27
N SER A 16 1.23 -10.28 -3.77
CA SER A 16 1.73 -9.99 -2.43
C SER A 16 0.85 -10.63 -1.36
N GLY A 17 -0.48 -10.51 -1.48
CA GLY A 17 -1.44 -11.15 -0.57
C GLY A 17 -1.31 -12.68 -0.55
N PHE A 18 -1.20 -13.29 -1.72
CA PHE A 18 -1.00 -14.74 -1.87
C PHE A 18 0.30 -15.21 -1.21
N LEU A 19 1.43 -14.59 -1.59
CA LEU A 19 2.76 -15.00 -1.11
C LEU A 19 2.97 -14.77 0.38
N ILE A 20 2.46 -13.66 0.92
CA ILE A 20 2.62 -13.35 2.35
C ILE A 20 1.77 -14.28 3.20
N THR A 21 0.54 -14.56 2.78
CA THR A 21 -0.33 -15.50 3.47
C THR A 21 0.30 -16.88 3.49
N GLY A 22 0.83 -17.35 2.36
CA GLY A 22 1.53 -18.63 2.25
C GLY A 22 2.78 -18.72 3.12
N ARG A 23 3.44 -17.60 3.35
CA ARG A 23 4.66 -17.56 4.17
C ARG A 23 4.37 -17.44 5.68
N LEU A 24 3.24 -16.87 6.06
CA LEU A 24 2.93 -16.60 7.46
C LEU A 24 1.95 -17.62 8.06
N LEU A 25 0.86 -17.91 7.36
CA LEU A 25 -0.26 -18.70 7.91
C LEU A 25 0.16 -20.09 8.40
N PRO A 26 1.00 -20.87 7.68
CA PRO A 26 1.44 -22.20 8.15
C PRO A 26 2.36 -22.14 9.38
N TYR A 27 3.01 -21.01 9.62
CA TYR A 27 4.05 -20.87 10.66
C TYR A 27 3.64 -19.91 11.79
N LEU A 28 2.36 -19.62 11.98
CA LEU A 28 1.87 -18.70 13.02
C LEU A 28 2.22 -19.15 14.46
N ASN A 29 2.50 -20.42 14.65
CA ASN A 29 2.92 -20.97 15.94
C ASN A 29 4.42 -20.80 16.24
N ASP A 30 5.23 -20.41 15.25
CA ASP A 30 6.65 -20.11 15.45
C ASP A 30 6.80 -18.71 16.05
N PRO A 31 7.30 -18.54 17.27
CA PRO A 31 7.42 -17.23 17.93
C PRO A 31 8.36 -16.27 17.19
N LYS A 32 9.25 -16.79 16.32
CA LYS A 32 10.21 -15.99 15.56
C LYS A 32 9.72 -15.62 14.16
N ILE A 33 8.53 -16.08 13.73
CA ILE A 33 8.06 -15.86 12.36
C ILE A 33 7.93 -14.36 12.03
N LEU A 34 7.34 -13.59 12.95
CA LEU A 34 7.18 -12.14 12.76
C LEU A 34 8.51 -11.42 12.67
N GLN A 35 9.42 -11.73 13.59
CA GLN A 35 10.75 -11.10 13.60
C GLN A 35 11.49 -11.37 12.28
N ARG A 36 11.43 -12.63 11.78
CA ARG A 36 12.01 -12.99 10.48
C ARG A 36 11.34 -12.26 9.32
N PHE A 37 10.01 -12.20 9.35
CA PHE A 37 9.22 -11.52 8.31
C PHE A 37 9.59 -10.04 8.24
N TYR A 38 9.48 -9.30 9.35
CA TYR A 38 9.76 -7.87 9.39
C TYR A 38 11.23 -7.56 9.08
N ARG A 39 12.18 -8.32 9.63
CA ARG A 39 13.60 -8.15 9.32
C ARG A 39 13.88 -8.28 7.82
N ASN A 40 13.34 -9.33 7.19
CA ASN A 40 13.61 -9.59 5.78
C ASN A 40 12.97 -8.52 4.87
N ARG A 41 11.80 -7.99 5.23
CA ARG A 41 11.14 -6.89 4.52
C ARG A 41 11.89 -5.58 4.73
N PHE A 42 12.23 -5.27 5.97
CA PHE A 42 13.01 -4.09 6.30
C PHE A 42 14.32 -4.01 5.49
N LEU A 43 15.11 -5.07 5.50
CA LEU A 43 16.38 -5.10 4.77
C LEU A 43 16.22 -5.02 3.25
N ARG A 44 15.08 -5.44 2.72
CA ARG A 44 14.81 -5.43 1.28
C ARG A 44 14.35 -4.06 0.77
N ILE A 45 13.49 -3.36 1.50
CA ILE A 45 12.77 -2.18 1.01
C ILE A 45 13.35 -0.90 1.61
N VAL A 46 13.51 -0.86 2.92
CA VAL A 46 13.83 0.35 3.67
C VAL A 46 15.17 0.98 3.26
N PRO A 47 16.28 0.25 3.14
CA PRO A 47 17.57 0.87 2.80
C PRO A 47 17.54 1.52 1.41
N LEU A 48 16.96 0.84 0.42
CA LEU A 48 16.88 1.36 -0.94
C LEU A 48 15.94 2.56 -1.04
N TYR A 49 14.79 2.47 -0.35
CA TYR A 49 13.80 3.54 -0.32
C TYR A 49 14.37 4.82 0.30
N PHE A 50 15.02 4.71 1.47
CA PHE A 50 15.62 5.88 2.13
C PHE A 50 16.82 6.42 1.36
N ALA A 51 17.66 5.56 0.77
CA ALA A 51 18.74 6.01 -0.11
C ALA A 51 18.20 6.83 -1.28
N PHE A 52 17.12 6.35 -1.93
CA PHE A 52 16.44 7.09 -3.00
C PHE A 52 15.90 8.44 -2.52
N LEU A 53 15.19 8.49 -1.38
CA LEU A 53 14.69 9.74 -0.82
C LEU A 53 15.81 10.73 -0.49
N MET A 54 16.90 10.25 0.12
CA MET A 54 18.04 11.10 0.45
C MET A 54 18.67 11.70 -0.82
N ILE A 55 18.90 10.89 -1.85
CA ILE A 55 19.43 11.37 -3.13
C ILE A 55 18.44 12.38 -3.75
N PHE A 56 17.15 12.10 -3.76
CA PHE A 56 16.14 13.00 -4.32
C PHE A 56 16.11 14.34 -3.59
N PHE A 57 15.98 14.35 -2.27
CA PHE A 57 15.90 15.58 -1.49
C PHE A 57 17.21 16.38 -1.55
N THR A 58 18.36 15.72 -1.53
CA THR A 58 19.66 16.38 -1.65
C THR A 58 19.85 16.98 -3.04
N SER A 59 19.57 16.23 -4.09
CA SER A 59 19.64 16.72 -5.47
C SER A 59 18.69 17.89 -5.71
N TRP A 60 17.47 17.76 -5.17
CA TRP A 60 16.46 18.82 -5.25
C TRP A 60 16.92 20.11 -4.55
N PHE A 61 17.50 19.97 -3.35
CA PHE A 61 18.02 21.11 -2.59
C PHE A 61 19.18 21.82 -3.33
N LEU A 62 20.09 21.05 -3.94
CA LEU A 62 21.27 21.60 -4.64
C LEU A 62 20.92 22.20 -6.01
N LEU A 63 19.94 21.63 -6.73
CA LEU A 63 19.62 21.99 -8.11
C LEU A 63 18.41 22.92 -8.23
N SER A 64 17.71 23.24 -7.13
CA SER A 64 16.52 24.07 -7.17
C SER A 64 16.86 25.52 -7.53
N SER A 65 16.61 25.89 -8.77
CA SER A 65 16.59 27.31 -9.19
C SER A 65 15.23 27.93 -8.86
N ALA A 66 15.16 29.27 -8.85
CA ALA A 66 13.97 30.04 -8.46
C ALA A 66 12.67 29.66 -9.20
N LYS A 67 12.74 29.03 -10.39
CA LYS A 67 11.58 28.59 -11.19
C LYS A 67 10.95 27.25 -10.70
N THR A 68 11.66 26.46 -9.90
CA THR A 68 11.20 25.16 -9.37
C THR A 68 10.65 25.27 -7.94
N LEU A 69 10.54 26.47 -7.42
CA LEU A 69 10.20 26.74 -6.00
C LEU A 69 8.78 26.32 -5.60
N SER A 70 7.81 26.30 -6.54
CA SER A 70 6.42 25.92 -6.23
C SER A 70 6.30 24.44 -5.85
N SER A 71 6.94 23.56 -6.62
CA SER A 71 6.95 22.10 -6.30
C SER A 71 7.77 21.78 -5.04
N PHE A 72 8.76 22.63 -4.71
CA PHE A 72 9.55 22.49 -3.49
C PHE A 72 8.72 22.78 -2.22
N GLY A 73 7.80 23.73 -2.30
CA GLY A 73 6.88 24.06 -1.19
C GLY A 73 6.10 22.82 -0.73
N PHE A 74 5.57 22.05 -1.69
CA PHE A 74 4.84 20.82 -1.42
C PHE A 74 5.71 19.78 -0.69
N TYR A 75 6.90 19.47 -1.22
CA TYR A 75 7.80 18.49 -0.58
C TYR A 75 8.33 18.97 0.76
N LYS A 76 8.61 20.27 0.92
CA LYS A 76 9.04 20.85 2.20
C LYS A 76 7.95 20.76 3.27
N ALA A 77 6.68 20.91 2.91
CA ALA A 77 5.55 20.79 3.84
C ALA A 77 5.30 19.34 4.25
N HIS A 78 5.59 18.37 3.38
CA HIS A 78 5.18 16.98 3.52
C HIS A 78 6.34 15.97 3.64
N TRP A 79 7.59 16.42 3.82
CA TRP A 79 8.76 15.54 3.84
C TRP A 79 8.65 14.37 4.82
N TRP A 80 8.14 14.60 6.02
CA TRP A 80 8.04 13.60 7.08
C TRP A 80 7.07 12.46 6.73
N GLN A 81 6.02 12.73 5.94
CA GLN A 81 5.08 11.69 5.49
C GLN A 81 5.78 10.71 4.54
N PHE A 82 6.74 11.16 3.74
CA PHE A 82 7.55 10.27 2.92
C PHE A 82 8.41 9.35 3.79
N PHE A 83 8.98 9.85 4.88
CA PHE A 83 9.75 9.03 5.80
C PHE A 83 8.92 8.04 6.62
N LEU A 84 7.62 8.28 6.80
CA LEU A 84 6.70 7.40 7.51
C LEU A 84 5.84 6.53 6.59
N PHE A 85 6.14 6.47 5.30
CA PHE A 85 5.32 5.75 4.30
C PHE A 85 3.84 6.20 4.30
N MET A 86 3.59 7.51 4.46
CA MET A 86 2.24 8.09 4.46
C MET A 86 1.98 9.00 3.26
N GLN A 87 2.88 9.05 2.27
CA GLN A 87 2.79 9.92 1.11
C GLN A 87 1.57 9.63 0.21
N ASN A 88 1.04 8.42 0.21
CA ASN A 88 -0.18 8.09 -0.51
C ASN A 88 -1.39 8.91 -0.02
N TRP A 89 -1.50 9.15 1.28
CA TRP A 89 -2.54 10.00 1.88
C TRP A 89 -2.35 11.48 1.53
N VAL A 90 -1.10 11.92 1.46
CA VAL A 90 -0.76 13.28 1.03
C VAL A 90 -1.20 13.49 -0.42
N PHE A 91 -0.86 12.54 -1.30
CA PHE A 91 -1.26 12.59 -2.70
C PHE A 91 -2.78 12.50 -2.89
N ALA A 92 -3.48 11.70 -2.09
CA ALA A 92 -4.93 11.60 -2.13
C ALA A 92 -5.63 12.91 -1.74
N ASN A 93 -5.04 13.69 -0.81
CA ASN A 93 -5.62 14.94 -0.34
C ASN A 93 -5.19 16.17 -1.16
N ASN A 94 -4.08 16.09 -1.91
CA ASN A 94 -3.50 17.20 -2.68
C ASN A 94 -3.31 16.77 -4.14
N ILE A 95 -4.39 16.37 -4.81
CA ILE A 95 -4.34 15.77 -6.16
C ILE A 95 -3.77 16.73 -7.21
N ALA A 96 -4.07 18.01 -7.13
CA ALA A 96 -3.53 19.01 -8.05
C ALA A 96 -2.00 19.08 -8.02
N GLU A 97 -1.41 18.89 -6.84
CA GLU A 97 0.03 18.89 -6.59
C GLU A 97 0.65 17.49 -6.66
N SER A 98 -0.18 16.44 -6.70
CA SER A 98 0.27 15.03 -6.70
C SER A 98 0.91 14.59 -8.02
N LYS A 99 0.74 15.35 -9.11
CA LYS A 99 1.42 15.12 -10.41
C LYS A 99 2.89 15.47 -10.35
N THR A 100 3.58 14.97 -9.34
CA THR A 100 4.96 15.25 -9.00
C THR A 100 5.86 14.05 -9.32
N HIS A 101 7.17 14.29 -9.29
CA HIS A 101 8.19 13.27 -9.61
C HIS A 101 8.14 12.02 -8.73
N LEU A 102 7.66 12.14 -7.49
CA LEU A 102 7.58 11.03 -6.52
C LEU A 102 6.20 10.35 -6.45
N GLN A 103 5.28 10.67 -7.37
CA GLN A 103 3.93 10.11 -7.33
C GLN A 103 3.94 8.57 -7.32
N HIS A 104 4.84 7.93 -8.07
CA HIS A 104 4.95 6.47 -8.14
C HIS A 104 5.21 5.79 -6.78
N LEU A 105 5.72 6.51 -5.78
CA LEU A 105 5.98 5.97 -4.44
C LEU A 105 4.70 5.71 -3.62
N TRP A 106 3.51 6.10 -4.12
CA TRP A 106 2.26 5.83 -3.41
C TRP A 106 2.04 4.33 -3.19
N SER A 107 2.39 3.49 -4.17
CA SER A 107 2.21 2.04 -4.08
C SER A 107 3.12 1.40 -3.04
N VAL A 108 4.35 1.90 -2.89
CA VAL A 108 5.28 1.46 -1.85
C VAL A 108 4.73 1.81 -0.46
N ALA A 109 4.12 2.99 -0.29
CA ALA A 109 3.49 3.36 0.99
C ALA A 109 2.34 2.41 1.34
N VAL A 110 1.44 2.15 0.38
CA VAL A 110 0.32 1.20 0.58
C VAL A 110 0.85 -0.19 0.94
N GLU A 111 1.88 -0.65 0.24
CA GLU A 111 2.52 -1.95 0.48
C GLU A 111 3.07 -2.06 1.91
N GLU A 112 3.86 -1.07 2.37
CA GLU A 112 4.46 -1.09 3.71
C GLU A 112 3.41 -1.00 4.81
N GLN A 113 2.36 -0.20 4.64
CA GLN A 113 1.25 -0.13 5.58
C GLN A 113 0.53 -1.49 5.71
N ILE A 114 0.26 -2.17 4.58
CA ILE A 114 -0.35 -3.50 4.59
C ILE A 114 0.60 -4.52 5.26
N TYR A 115 1.88 -4.50 4.93
CA TYR A 115 2.88 -5.42 5.51
C TYR A 115 3.06 -5.23 7.00
N LEU A 116 2.87 -4.03 7.50
CA LEU A 116 2.91 -3.76 8.94
C LEU A 116 1.70 -4.35 9.66
N LEU A 117 0.51 -4.23 9.10
CA LEU A 117 -0.75 -4.57 9.77
C LEU A 117 -1.20 -6.02 9.53
N PHE A 118 -0.99 -6.57 8.34
CA PHE A 118 -1.52 -7.87 7.96
C PHE A 118 -0.97 -9.05 8.79
N PRO A 119 0.33 -9.13 9.15
CA PRO A 119 0.82 -10.19 10.01
C PRO A 119 0.16 -10.18 11.39
N LEU A 120 -0.11 -8.99 11.94
CA LEU A 120 -0.82 -8.83 13.21
C LEU A 120 -2.27 -9.32 13.11
N PHE A 121 -2.95 -9.01 12.00
CA PHE A 121 -4.29 -9.52 11.70
C PHE A 121 -4.32 -11.06 11.67
N LEU A 122 -3.34 -11.71 11.02
CA LEU A 122 -3.26 -13.18 11.00
C LEU A 122 -3.05 -13.77 12.40
N ILE A 123 -2.20 -13.16 13.22
CA ILE A 123 -1.96 -13.61 14.60
C ILE A 123 -3.21 -13.44 15.46
N LEU A 124 -3.95 -12.36 15.28
CA LEU A 124 -5.18 -12.14 16.05
C LEU A 124 -6.23 -13.21 15.77
N LEU A 125 -6.36 -13.62 14.54
CA LEU A 125 -7.37 -14.60 14.14
C LEU A 125 -6.88 -16.06 14.32
N ARG A 126 -5.62 -16.35 14.06
CA ARG A 126 -4.94 -17.66 14.18
C ARG A 126 -5.60 -18.85 13.50
N ASN A 127 -6.82 -18.74 13.09
CA ASN A 127 -7.62 -19.83 12.51
C ASN A 127 -7.92 -19.52 11.04
N LYS A 128 -7.60 -20.48 10.15
CA LYS A 128 -7.82 -20.35 8.71
C LYS A 128 -9.27 -19.98 8.37
N THR A 129 -10.23 -20.66 8.99
CA THR A 129 -11.67 -20.39 8.75
C THR A 129 -12.06 -18.98 9.18
N LYS A 130 -11.57 -18.51 10.35
CA LYS A 130 -11.80 -17.13 10.79
C LYS A 130 -11.17 -16.11 9.84
N VAL A 131 -9.95 -16.38 9.37
CA VAL A 131 -9.28 -15.52 8.38
C VAL A 131 -10.12 -15.46 7.10
N PHE A 132 -10.61 -16.59 6.60
CA PHE A 132 -11.42 -16.66 5.38
C PHE A 132 -12.68 -15.79 5.48
N TYR A 133 -13.49 -15.95 6.51
CA TYR A 133 -14.71 -15.15 6.68
C TYR A 133 -14.39 -13.67 6.96
N ALA A 134 -13.38 -13.37 7.76
CA ALA A 134 -12.99 -11.99 8.01
C ALA A 134 -12.55 -11.27 6.73
N VAL A 135 -11.78 -11.95 5.87
CA VAL A 135 -11.33 -11.40 4.58
C VAL A 135 -12.52 -11.14 3.66
N ILE A 136 -13.49 -12.08 3.57
CA ILE A 136 -14.72 -11.85 2.78
C ILE A 136 -15.50 -10.66 3.31
N CYS A 137 -15.73 -10.57 4.63
CA CYS A 137 -16.42 -9.43 5.23
C CYS A 137 -15.70 -8.10 4.95
N MET A 138 -14.37 -8.09 5.02
CA MET A 138 -13.57 -6.89 4.71
C MET A 138 -13.69 -6.49 3.24
N ILE A 139 -13.64 -7.42 2.30
CA ILE A 139 -13.83 -7.13 0.87
C ILE A 139 -15.22 -6.54 0.63
N ILE A 140 -16.26 -7.15 1.18
CA ILE A 140 -17.64 -6.64 1.04
C ILE A 140 -17.75 -5.22 1.63
N ALA A 141 -17.19 -4.98 2.82
CA ALA A 141 -17.18 -3.67 3.46
C ALA A 141 -16.46 -2.61 2.60
N ILE A 142 -15.32 -2.98 1.98
CA ILE A 142 -14.58 -2.09 1.07
C ILE A 142 -15.42 -1.78 -0.17
N LEU A 143 -16.07 -2.77 -0.78
CA LEU A 143 -16.91 -2.57 -1.96
C LEU A 143 -18.11 -1.66 -1.65
N ILE A 144 -18.79 -1.87 -0.52
CA ILE A 144 -19.89 -1.03 -0.06
C ILE A 144 -19.38 0.40 0.20
N SER A 145 -18.27 0.57 0.89
CA SER A 145 -17.66 1.87 1.16
C SER A 145 -17.26 2.59 -0.11
N ARG A 146 -16.71 1.89 -1.10
CA ARG A 146 -16.35 2.44 -2.41
C ARG A 146 -17.60 2.90 -3.18
N TRP A 147 -18.65 2.07 -3.17
CA TRP A 147 -19.93 2.41 -3.79
C TRP A 147 -20.56 3.65 -3.14
N TYR A 148 -20.57 3.70 -1.80
CA TYR A 148 -21.08 4.87 -1.05
C TYR A 148 -20.28 6.12 -1.38
N TYR A 149 -18.95 6.04 -1.32
CA TYR A 149 -18.07 7.17 -1.60
C TYR A 149 -18.25 7.70 -3.02
N PHE A 150 -18.39 6.81 -3.99
CA PHE A 150 -18.59 7.16 -5.40
C PHE A 150 -19.92 7.85 -5.65
N ASN A 151 -21.01 7.44 -5.00
CA ASN A 151 -22.34 7.98 -5.24
C ASN A 151 -22.67 9.24 -4.42
N PHE A 152 -22.12 9.37 -3.21
CA PHE A 152 -22.55 10.41 -2.26
C PHE A 152 -21.47 11.44 -1.92
N VAL A 153 -20.19 11.15 -2.18
CA VAL A 153 -19.08 12.02 -1.81
C VAL A 153 -18.43 12.68 -3.04
N LEU A 154 -19.07 12.60 -4.21
CA LEU A 154 -18.54 12.99 -5.52
C LEU A 154 -17.95 14.40 -5.58
N GLU A 155 -16.62 14.47 -5.46
CA GLU A 155 -15.77 15.53 -6.00
C GLU A 155 -15.21 15.08 -7.37
N LYS A 156 -14.90 16.04 -8.24
CA LYS A 156 -14.34 15.77 -9.60
C LYS A 156 -13.13 14.83 -9.62
N GLU A 157 -12.48 14.62 -8.47
CA GLU A 157 -11.24 13.84 -8.31
C GLU A 157 -11.42 12.61 -7.42
N ALA A 158 -12.67 12.21 -7.11
CA ALA A 158 -12.98 11.06 -6.23
C ALA A 158 -12.28 9.77 -6.67
N TYR A 159 -12.13 9.54 -7.98
CA TYR A 159 -11.45 8.38 -8.51
C TYR A 159 -9.99 8.28 -8.04
N LEU A 160 -9.22 9.36 -8.09
CA LEU A 160 -7.82 9.37 -7.65
C LEU A 160 -7.71 9.22 -6.13
N LYS A 161 -8.62 9.84 -5.37
CA LYS A 161 -8.69 9.65 -3.91
C LYS A 161 -8.92 8.19 -3.54
N ILE A 162 -9.88 7.52 -4.19
CA ILE A 162 -10.13 6.09 -4.02
C ILE A 162 -8.88 5.28 -4.41
N TYR A 163 -8.27 5.62 -5.54
CA TYR A 163 -7.14 4.87 -6.09
C TYR A 163 -5.88 4.92 -5.21
N LEU A 164 -5.57 6.05 -4.59
CA LEU A 164 -4.37 6.26 -3.77
C LEU A 164 -4.56 5.81 -2.31
N ASN A 165 -5.80 5.60 -1.88
CA ASN A 165 -6.11 5.29 -0.50
C ASN A 165 -5.87 3.80 -0.19
N THR A 166 -5.09 3.53 0.86
CA THR A 166 -4.74 2.16 1.31
C THR A 166 -5.97 1.30 1.59
N PHE A 167 -7.00 1.88 2.22
CA PHE A 167 -8.22 1.15 2.56
C PHE A 167 -8.90 0.56 1.33
N PHE A 168 -9.03 1.36 0.25
CA PHE A 168 -9.66 0.89 -0.99
C PHE A 168 -8.76 -0.04 -1.82
N ARG A 169 -7.45 -0.05 -1.58
CA ARG A 169 -6.50 -0.95 -2.25
C ARG A 169 -6.29 -2.27 -1.53
N LEU A 170 -6.76 -2.34 -0.31
CA LEU A 170 -6.69 -3.55 0.48
C LEU A 170 -7.49 -4.70 -0.15
N ASP A 171 -8.54 -4.41 -0.95
CA ASP A 171 -9.34 -5.43 -1.65
C ASP A 171 -8.49 -6.29 -2.59
N SER A 172 -7.64 -5.69 -3.43
CA SER A 172 -6.75 -6.44 -4.33
C SER A 172 -5.80 -7.36 -3.55
N PHE A 173 -5.22 -6.87 -2.45
CA PHE A 173 -4.39 -7.70 -1.56
C PHE A 173 -5.20 -8.85 -0.93
N LEU A 174 -6.39 -8.58 -0.42
CA LEU A 174 -7.27 -9.57 0.20
C LEU A 174 -7.77 -10.62 -0.79
N CYS A 175 -7.96 -10.26 -2.07
CA CYS A 175 -8.21 -11.24 -3.13
C CYS A 175 -7.06 -12.26 -3.24
N GLY A 176 -5.81 -11.81 -3.15
CA GLY A 176 -4.65 -12.70 -3.11
C GLY A 176 -4.65 -13.63 -1.89
N VAL A 177 -5.07 -13.12 -0.73
CA VAL A 177 -5.25 -13.93 0.49
C VAL A 177 -6.31 -15.02 0.26
N LEU A 178 -7.47 -14.67 -0.32
CA LEU A 178 -8.53 -15.64 -0.64
C LEU A 178 -8.06 -16.72 -1.61
N VAL A 179 -7.35 -16.33 -2.67
CA VAL A 179 -6.80 -17.29 -3.63
C VAL A 179 -5.88 -18.30 -2.92
N TYR A 180 -5.02 -17.84 -2.00
CA TYR A 180 -4.18 -18.74 -1.22
C TYR A 180 -5.01 -19.68 -0.32
N LEU A 181 -6.02 -19.17 0.38
CA LEU A 181 -6.86 -19.95 1.29
C LEU A 181 -7.64 -21.05 0.54
N ILE A 182 -8.14 -20.73 -0.67
CA ILE A 182 -8.83 -21.70 -1.53
C ILE A 182 -7.84 -22.73 -2.09
N TYR A 183 -6.65 -22.27 -2.55
CA TYR A 183 -5.63 -23.16 -3.09
C TYR A 183 -5.19 -24.23 -2.10
N ILE A 184 -4.95 -23.86 -0.84
CA ILE A 184 -4.46 -24.81 0.17
C ILE A 184 -5.53 -25.85 0.58
N ASP A 185 -6.81 -25.63 0.29
CA ASP A 185 -7.87 -26.62 0.53
C ASP A 185 -7.98 -27.66 -0.58
N GLN A 186 -7.31 -27.43 -1.72
CA GLN A 186 -7.30 -28.33 -2.86
C GLN A 186 -6.05 -29.24 -2.91
N VAL A 187 -5.06 -28.96 -2.08
CA VAL A 187 -3.79 -29.71 -1.95
C VAL A 187 -3.75 -30.46 -0.62
#